data_f7cba25166e3b1a0f47a6c8542518ec3
#
_entry.id   f7cba25166e3b1a0f47a6c8542518ec3
#
_cell.length_a   1.000
_cell.length_b   1.000
_cell.length_c   1.000
_cell.angle_alpha   90.00
_cell.angle_beta   90.00
_cell.angle_gamma   90.00
#
_symmetry.space_group_name_H-M   'P 1'
#
loop_
_entity.id
_entity.type
_entity.pdbx_description
1 polymer ?
#
loop_
_entity_poly.entity_id
_entity_poly.type
_entity_poly.pdbx_seq_one_letter_code
_entity_poly.pdbx_strand_id
1 'polypeptide(L)'
;KKRVCIAGLLAMGHEILLLDEPTAGLDPMGEYKMMNLLTRLNKENGVTIVMATHSVDLVPLFLDRLYILSKGQIVRGGTPEDVFTAPEDMSNVKLRLPQIAELIYKLKHEDKMPFERIPLTIGEARREIVKLYA
;
A
#
# COMPACT_ATOMS: atom_id res chain seq x y z
N LYS A 1 0.42 23.08 -2.88
CA LYS A 1 1.17 22.97 -4.15
C LYS A 1 0.86 21.65 -4.89
N LYS A 2 1.07 20.45 -4.30
CA LYS A 2 0.87 19.13 -4.97
C LYS A 2 -0.52 18.95 -5.59
N ARG A 3 -1.59 19.33 -4.89
CA ARG A 3 -2.97 19.24 -5.42
C ARG A 3 -3.19 20.13 -6.63
N VAL A 4 -2.56 21.30 -6.68
CA VAL A 4 -2.63 22.21 -7.84
C VAL A 4 -1.92 21.59 -9.04
N CYS A 5 -0.76 20.97 -8.84
CA CYS A 5 -0.06 20.25 -9.91
C CYS A 5 -0.91 19.10 -10.48
N ILE A 6 -1.53 18.30 -9.61
CA ILE A 6 -2.42 17.22 -10.05
C ILE A 6 -3.63 17.78 -10.81
N ALA A 7 -4.24 18.88 -10.34
CA ALA A 7 -5.35 19.53 -11.05
C ALA A 7 -4.93 20.02 -12.44
N GLY A 8 -3.70 20.56 -12.57
CA GLY A 8 -3.14 20.96 -13.86
C GLY A 8 -2.95 19.77 -14.82
N LEU A 9 -2.42 18.66 -14.31
CA LEU A 9 -2.27 17.43 -15.10
C LEU A 9 -3.60 16.85 -15.57
N LEU A 10 -4.61 16.90 -14.71
CA LEU A 10 -5.95 16.44 -15.04
C LEU A 10 -6.63 17.31 -16.10
N ALA A 11 -6.42 18.62 -16.05
CA ALA A 11 -6.96 19.56 -17.05
C ALA A 11 -6.40 19.28 -18.47
N MET A 12 -5.26 18.58 -18.58
CA MET A 12 -4.67 18.15 -19.85
C MET A 12 -5.30 16.87 -20.43
N GLY A 13 -6.22 16.21 -19.70
CA GLY A 13 -6.95 15.03 -20.20
C GLY A 13 -6.10 13.76 -20.34
N HIS A 14 -5.05 13.61 -19.57
CA HIS A 14 -4.21 12.41 -19.61
C HIS A 14 -4.91 11.18 -19.04
N GLU A 15 -4.79 10.06 -19.72
CA GLU A 15 -5.31 8.76 -19.28
C GLU A 15 -4.38 8.08 -18.26
N ILE A 16 -3.10 8.46 -18.22
CA ILE A 16 -2.09 7.88 -17.34
C ILE A 16 -1.36 9.01 -16.60
N LEU A 17 -1.29 8.92 -15.28
CA LEU A 17 -0.52 9.82 -14.42
C LEU A 17 0.66 9.07 -13.80
N LEU A 18 1.86 9.64 -13.96
CA LEU A 18 3.08 9.19 -13.30
C LEU A 18 3.39 10.15 -12.16
N LEU A 19 3.44 9.65 -10.93
CA LEU A 19 3.63 10.45 -9.73
C LEU A 19 4.83 9.93 -8.94
N ASP A 20 5.73 10.84 -8.59
CA ASP A 20 6.87 10.54 -7.72
C ASP A 20 6.61 11.14 -6.33
N GLU A 21 6.53 10.26 -5.33
CA GLU A 21 6.29 10.60 -3.92
C GLU A 21 5.15 11.63 -3.71
N PRO A 22 3.91 11.34 -4.19
CA PRO A 22 2.84 12.33 -4.18
C PRO A 22 2.41 12.73 -2.77
N THR A 23 2.67 11.90 -1.76
CA THR A 23 2.32 12.15 -0.35
C THR A 23 3.46 12.75 0.47
N ALA A 24 4.71 12.74 -0.02
CA ALA A 24 5.87 13.20 0.75
C ALA A 24 5.70 14.64 1.28
N GLY A 25 6.01 14.82 2.56
CA GLY A 25 5.92 16.11 3.25
C GLY A 25 4.51 16.56 3.59
N LEU A 26 3.52 15.68 3.48
CA LEU A 26 2.17 15.87 4.02
C LEU A 26 2.08 15.31 5.44
N ASP A 27 1.18 15.85 6.23
CA ASP A 27 0.76 15.24 7.48
C ASP A 27 -0.08 13.97 7.19
N PRO A 28 -0.28 13.07 8.16
CA PRO A 28 -1.01 11.80 7.93
C PRO A 28 -2.41 12.00 7.34
N MET A 29 -3.12 13.05 7.75
CA MET A 29 -4.44 13.38 7.21
C MET A 29 -4.34 13.89 5.76
N GLY A 30 -3.29 14.63 5.45
CA GLY A 30 -2.97 15.10 4.10
C GLY A 30 -2.62 13.96 3.15
N GLU A 31 -1.82 12.99 3.62
CA GLU A 31 -1.51 11.76 2.87
C GLU A 31 -2.78 10.99 2.55
N TYR A 32 -3.60 10.70 3.55
CA TYR A 32 -4.87 9.98 3.36
C TYR A 32 -5.81 10.70 2.38
N LYS A 33 -5.95 12.03 2.50
CA LYS A 33 -6.75 12.85 1.57
C LYS A 33 -6.19 12.84 0.14
N MET A 34 -4.87 12.81 -0.01
CA MET A 34 -4.21 12.72 -1.31
C MET A 34 -4.50 11.35 -1.96
N MET A 35 -4.32 10.27 -1.20
CA MET A 35 -4.57 8.92 -1.70
C MET A 35 -6.04 8.72 -2.09
N ASN A 36 -6.99 9.22 -1.29
CA ASN A 36 -8.41 9.20 -1.65
C ASN A 36 -8.71 9.98 -2.93
N LEU A 37 -8.06 11.13 -3.13
CA LEU A 37 -8.20 11.88 -4.37
C LEU A 37 -7.73 11.05 -5.58
N LEU A 38 -6.55 10.43 -5.48
CA LEU A 38 -5.99 9.60 -6.53
C LEU A 38 -6.90 8.38 -6.83
N THR A 39 -7.40 7.72 -5.77
CA THR A 39 -8.34 6.60 -5.91
C THR A 39 -9.64 7.02 -6.63
N ARG A 40 -10.18 8.18 -6.29
CA ARG A 40 -11.37 8.71 -6.98
C ARG A 40 -11.10 8.99 -8.46
N LEU A 41 -9.96 9.59 -8.78
CA LEU A 41 -9.56 9.84 -10.17
C LEU A 41 -9.45 8.54 -10.97
N ASN A 42 -8.90 7.51 -10.39
CA ASN A 42 -8.84 6.19 -11.00
C ASN A 42 -10.26 5.61 -11.21
N LYS A 43 -11.06 5.54 -10.14
CA LYS A 43 -12.36 4.84 -10.17
C LYS A 43 -13.46 5.62 -10.92
N GLU A 44 -13.50 6.94 -10.76
CA GLU A 44 -14.57 7.78 -11.34
C GLU A 44 -14.21 8.28 -12.74
N ASN A 45 -12.95 8.54 -13.01
CA ASN A 45 -12.49 9.11 -14.29
C ASN A 45 -11.70 8.13 -15.16
N GLY A 46 -11.47 6.89 -14.70
CA GLY A 46 -10.74 5.87 -15.47
C GLY A 46 -9.25 6.16 -15.65
N VAL A 47 -8.70 7.12 -14.89
CA VAL A 47 -7.28 7.48 -15.00
C VAL A 47 -6.41 6.39 -14.39
N THR A 48 -5.46 5.86 -15.14
CA THR A 48 -4.44 4.95 -14.62
C THR A 48 -3.39 5.73 -13.85
N ILE A 49 -3.12 5.33 -12.61
CA ILE A 49 -2.14 6.00 -11.76
C ILE A 49 -0.98 5.06 -11.46
N VAL A 50 0.21 5.48 -11.84
CA VAL A 50 1.47 4.82 -11.48
C VAL A 50 2.22 5.75 -10.56
N MET A 51 2.57 5.28 -9.36
CA MET A 51 3.29 6.11 -8.41
C MET A 51 4.49 5.39 -7.79
N ALA A 52 5.58 6.12 -7.59
CA ALA A 52 6.66 5.69 -6.73
C ALA A 52 6.38 6.19 -5.31
N THR A 53 6.56 5.34 -4.30
CA THR A 53 6.38 5.71 -2.90
C THR A 53 7.15 4.78 -1.97
N HIS A 54 7.49 5.28 -0.79
CA HIS A 54 8.04 4.50 0.33
C HIS A 54 7.02 4.31 1.47
N SER A 55 5.80 4.85 1.34
CA SER A 55 4.73 4.75 2.34
C SER A 55 4.04 3.39 2.30
N VAL A 56 4.72 2.36 2.79
CA VAL A 56 4.29 0.94 2.70
C VAL A 56 2.93 0.70 3.35
N ASP A 57 2.63 1.41 4.44
CA ASP A 57 1.37 1.27 5.19
C ASP A 57 0.13 1.73 4.40
N LEU A 58 0.31 2.60 3.39
CA LEU A 58 -0.77 3.05 2.52
C LEU A 58 -1.07 2.08 1.37
N VAL A 59 -0.12 1.21 1.01
CA VAL A 59 -0.24 0.30 -0.12
C VAL A 59 -1.48 -0.58 -0.03
N PRO A 60 -1.73 -1.32 1.07
CA PRO A 60 -2.89 -2.21 1.17
C PRO A 60 -4.24 -1.50 1.17
N LEU A 61 -4.25 -0.20 1.44
CA LEU A 61 -5.47 0.59 1.56
C LEU A 61 -5.93 1.17 0.21
N PHE A 62 -4.99 1.41 -0.71
CA PHE A 62 -5.24 2.25 -1.88
C PHE A 62 -4.78 1.68 -3.22
N LEU A 63 -3.88 0.71 -3.23
CA LEU A 63 -3.25 0.24 -4.47
C LEU A 63 -3.78 -1.14 -4.89
N ASP A 64 -4.04 -1.29 -6.19
CA ASP A 64 -4.46 -2.57 -6.77
C ASP A 64 -3.27 -3.49 -7.01
N ARG A 65 -2.12 -2.92 -7.38
CA ARG A 65 -0.88 -3.66 -7.66
C ARG A 65 0.33 -2.87 -7.21
N LEU A 66 1.39 -3.60 -6.86
CA LEU A 66 2.68 -2.98 -6.57
C LEU A 66 3.83 -3.78 -7.21
N TYR A 67 4.94 -3.09 -7.40
CA TYR A 67 6.19 -3.65 -7.86
C TYR A 67 7.32 -3.14 -6.97
N ILE A 68 8.13 -4.05 -6.46
CA ILE A 68 9.29 -3.73 -5.63
C ILE A 68 10.51 -3.61 -6.54
N LEU A 69 11.11 -2.42 -6.54
CA LEU A 69 12.36 -2.17 -7.25
C LEU A 69 13.55 -2.26 -6.28
N SER A 70 14.55 -3.02 -6.68
CA SER A 70 15.83 -3.08 -5.97
C SER A 70 16.96 -3.14 -7.00
N LYS A 71 17.97 -2.30 -6.82
CA LYS A 71 19.15 -2.21 -7.71
C LYS A 71 18.79 -2.11 -9.21
N GLY A 72 17.74 -1.35 -9.54
CA GLY A 72 17.29 -1.14 -10.91
C GLY A 72 16.49 -2.29 -11.53
N GLN A 73 16.12 -3.30 -10.75
CA GLN A 73 15.33 -4.44 -11.20
C GLN A 73 14.04 -4.58 -10.41
N ILE A 74 12.98 -5.06 -11.06
CA ILE A 74 11.77 -5.48 -10.37
C ILE A 74 12.04 -6.86 -9.75
N VAL A 75 12.08 -6.91 -8.43
CA VAL A 75 12.36 -8.14 -7.68
C VAL A 75 11.10 -8.88 -7.28
N ARG A 76 9.97 -8.18 -7.19
CA ARG A 76 8.66 -8.75 -6.90
C ARG A 76 7.55 -7.82 -7.41
N GLY A 77 6.40 -8.41 -7.76
CA GLY A 77 5.21 -7.65 -8.16
C GLY A 77 3.95 -8.49 -8.02
N GLY A 78 2.83 -7.83 -7.80
CA GLY A 78 1.53 -8.48 -7.63
C GLY A 78 0.53 -7.58 -6.90
N THR A 79 -0.51 -8.18 -6.36
CA THR A 79 -1.42 -7.51 -5.41
C THR A 79 -0.68 -7.27 -4.08
N PRO A 80 -1.19 -6.39 -3.21
CA PRO A 80 -0.63 -6.23 -1.86
C PRO A 80 -0.56 -7.56 -1.09
N GLU A 81 -1.57 -8.40 -1.23
CA GLU A 81 -1.63 -9.73 -0.63
C GLU A 81 -0.50 -10.64 -1.15
N ASP A 82 -0.32 -10.72 -2.47
CA ASP A 82 0.73 -11.55 -3.09
C ASP A 82 2.13 -11.15 -2.60
N VAL A 83 2.33 -9.85 -2.38
CA VAL A 83 3.64 -9.32 -2.05
C VAL A 83 3.93 -9.37 -0.55
N PHE A 84 2.98 -9.02 0.32
CA PHE A 84 3.24 -8.85 1.74
C PHE A 84 2.94 -10.09 2.61
N THR A 85 2.33 -11.15 2.06
CA THR A 85 2.05 -12.36 2.84
C THR A 85 3.17 -13.39 2.82
N ALA A 86 4.22 -13.20 2.02
CA ALA A 86 5.42 -14.03 2.00
C ALA A 86 6.67 -13.22 2.45
N PRO A 87 6.78 -12.86 3.74
CA PRO A 87 7.81 -11.97 4.24
C PRO A 87 9.22 -12.55 4.20
N GLU A 88 9.37 -13.87 4.10
CA GLU A 88 10.68 -14.53 4.02
C GLU A 88 11.50 -14.06 2.82
N ASP A 89 10.83 -13.76 1.70
CA ASP A 89 11.47 -13.21 0.51
C ASP A 89 11.80 -11.71 0.66
N MET A 90 11.19 -11.04 1.62
CA MET A 90 11.32 -9.58 1.80
C MET A 90 12.60 -9.19 2.56
N SER A 91 13.13 -10.10 3.39
CA SER A 91 14.36 -9.85 4.16
C SER A 91 15.56 -9.52 3.26
N ASN A 92 15.62 -10.13 2.08
CA ASN A 92 16.67 -9.90 1.09
C ASN A 92 16.59 -8.51 0.42
N VAL A 93 15.43 -7.88 0.44
CA VAL A 93 15.17 -6.59 -0.22
C VAL A 93 15.21 -5.42 0.76
N LYS A 94 15.36 -5.69 2.07
CA LYS A 94 15.31 -4.69 3.16
C LYS A 94 14.03 -3.82 3.13
N LEU A 95 12.94 -4.36 2.61
CA LEU A 95 11.65 -3.69 2.62
C LEU A 95 10.90 -4.02 3.90
N ARG A 96 10.40 -2.99 4.58
CA ARG A 96 9.55 -3.16 5.76
C ARG A 96 8.16 -3.63 5.32
N LEU A 97 7.56 -4.54 6.08
CA LEU A 97 6.14 -4.87 5.95
C LEU A 97 5.26 -3.69 6.42
N PRO A 98 4.01 -3.61 5.93
CA PRO A 98 2.99 -2.80 6.59
C PRO A 98 2.92 -3.15 8.09
N GLN A 99 2.76 -2.15 8.97
CA GLN A 99 2.84 -2.34 10.43
C GLN A 99 1.90 -3.43 10.93
N ILE A 100 0.68 -3.50 10.39
CA ILE A 100 -0.31 -4.52 10.76
C ILE A 100 0.15 -5.91 10.32
N ALA A 101 0.67 -6.04 9.10
CA ALA A 101 1.19 -7.31 8.61
C ALA A 101 2.38 -7.79 9.46
N GLU A 102 3.29 -6.88 9.83
CA GLU A 102 4.44 -7.19 10.67
C GLU A 102 4.00 -7.66 12.07
N LEU A 103 3.04 -6.97 12.69
CA LEU A 103 2.50 -7.35 14.00
C LEU A 103 1.89 -8.75 13.96
N ILE A 104 0.98 -9.00 13.01
CA ILE A 104 0.29 -10.29 12.91
C ILE A 104 1.27 -11.41 12.52
N TYR A 105 2.27 -11.11 11.69
CA TYR A 105 3.32 -12.06 11.38
C TYR A 105 4.06 -12.53 12.64
N LYS A 106 4.45 -11.60 13.51
CA LYS A 106 5.10 -11.93 14.79
C LYS A 106 4.19 -12.74 15.71
N LEU A 107 2.95 -12.30 15.92
CA LEU A 107 1.96 -13.02 16.72
C LEU A 107 1.75 -14.46 16.20
N LYS A 108 1.72 -14.65 14.89
CA LYS A 108 1.55 -15.98 14.27
C LYS A 108 2.79 -16.85 14.42
N HIS A 109 3.98 -16.33 14.14
CA HIS A 109 5.21 -17.13 14.03
C HIS A 109 6.02 -17.22 15.33
N GLU A 110 6.04 -16.14 16.12
CA GLU A 110 6.76 -16.08 17.38
C GLU A 110 5.88 -16.54 18.56
N ASP A 111 4.66 -16.00 18.67
CA ASP A 111 3.74 -16.29 19.77
C ASP A 111 2.78 -17.45 19.49
N LYS A 112 2.88 -18.07 18.30
CA LYS A 112 2.06 -19.24 17.87
C LYS A 112 0.56 -19.01 17.94
N MET A 113 0.11 -17.76 17.78
CA MET A 113 -1.32 -17.47 17.72
C MET A 113 -1.95 -18.05 16.43
N PRO A 114 -3.18 -18.59 16.50
CA PRO A 114 -3.78 -19.36 15.40
C PRO A 114 -4.39 -18.47 14.31
N PHE A 115 -3.62 -17.53 13.78
CA PHE A 115 -4.03 -16.75 12.61
C PHE A 115 -3.96 -17.61 11.34
N GLU A 116 -5.04 -17.71 10.60
CA GLU A 116 -5.06 -18.43 9.33
C GLU A 116 -4.26 -17.68 8.26
N ARG A 117 -4.44 -16.36 8.18
CA ARG A 117 -3.78 -15.47 7.22
C ARG A 117 -3.15 -14.26 7.89
N ILE A 118 -2.32 -13.54 7.15
CA ILE A 118 -1.73 -12.27 7.60
C ILE A 118 -2.57 -11.13 7.00
N PRO A 119 -3.40 -10.45 7.80
CA PRO A 119 -4.14 -9.27 7.35
C PRO A 119 -3.19 -8.11 7.12
N LEU A 120 -3.51 -7.26 6.15
CA LEU A 120 -2.69 -6.12 5.79
C LEU A 120 -3.23 -4.80 6.33
N THR A 121 -4.50 -4.79 6.76
CA THR A 121 -5.19 -3.59 7.25
C THR A 121 -5.72 -3.78 8.66
N ILE A 122 -5.90 -2.66 9.40
CA ILE A 122 -6.50 -2.66 10.74
C ILE A 122 -7.88 -3.34 10.74
N GLY A 123 -8.69 -3.06 9.72
CA GLY A 123 -10.04 -3.63 9.62
C GLY A 123 -10.04 -5.14 9.46
N GLU A 124 -9.10 -5.67 8.68
CA GLU A 124 -8.91 -7.11 8.52
C GLU A 124 -8.38 -7.75 9.79
N ALA A 125 -7.33 -7.17 10.39
CA ALA A 125 -6.76 -7.67 11.63
C ALA A 125 -7.80 -7.73 12.76
N ARG A 126 -8.62 -6.68 12.89
CA ARG A 126 -9.72 -6.68 13.86
C ARG A 126 -10.68 -7.85 13.64
N ARG A 127 -11.07 -8.12 12.38
CA ARG A 127 -11.97 -9.25 12.08
C ARG A 127 -11.35 -10.60 12.43
N GLU A 128 -10.07 -10.79 12.10
CA GLU A 128 -9.37 -12.04 12.44
C GLU A 128 -9.21 -12.21 13.97
N ILE A 129 -8.83 -11.16 14.68
CA ILE A 129 -8.69 -11.20 16.15
C ILE A 129 -10.03 -11.53 16.80
N VAL A 130 -11.12 -10.90 16.40
CA VAL A 130 -12.46 -11.18 16.97
C VAL A 130 -12.86 -12.63 16.78
N LYS A 131 -12.52 -13.26 15.64
CA LYS A 131 -12.79 -14.69 15.41
C LYS A 131 -12.04 -15.61 16.39
N LEU A 132 -10.86 -15.22 16.87
CA LEU A 132 -10.12 -16.04 17.84
C LEU A 132 -10.74 -16.09 19.23
N TYR A 133 -11.64 -15.14 19.54
CA TYR A 133 -12.32 -15.04 20.83
C TYR A 133 -13.83 -15.35 20.75
N ALA A 134 -14.33 -15.69 19.57
CA ALA A 134 -15.72 -16.07 19.35
C ALA A 134 -15.88 -17.59 19.41
#